data_7e2e50cb3161eae2ecb51a0129f34d51
#
_entry.id   7e2e50cb3161eae2ecb51a0129f34d51
#
_cell.length_a   1.000
_cell.length_b   1.000
_cell.length_c   1.000
_cell.angle_alpha   90.00
_cell.angle_beta   90.00
_cell.angle_gamma   90.00
#
_symmetry.space_group_name_H-M   'P 1'
#
loop_
_entity.id
_entity.type
_entity.pdbx_description
1 polymer ?
#
loop_
_entity_poly.entity_id
_entity_poly.type
_entity_poly.pdbx_seq_one_letter_code
_entity_poly.pdbx_strand_id
1 'polypeptide(L)'
;MRIGRIRIENFRSIQLADIQPSEFNVFVGQNNHGKTNLFEALDWFYTGAGNSAEIVFGRDKHGPLEFFVELEINGVQSGLESVKNEKNRESFRKLADGRDMIRVVRKRADSAKRLIWDEAKSEWSIKNFAGFDKAFNDCIPRLEYIATTTRPGDIAKWGKKTPIGLMLSGVLTTILEKSEKYREFKKKFDEVFGTEGSDIRAQLDNLSGRVKLHLEQQFPDCTKVTFDVTEPLFDDLLKNFETTINDGIETKAEEKGDGMQRALMLAIIKTYSDYRRENDELGKNFVFLIDEAELHLHPTAQRQLKNALIVLAENGDQVLINTHSSVLVSDDHPMQSLFRVWKNDLATSIDPIGQSDKPQVIYELLGGSPTDLLFPNNFMIVEGRSEFNLLIRVIRRYYPDKPRLQIIFATGDISQQERSMNAINMVFTPLYQTPVYKDRLVLVCDKPGPQREADFKKFRACYPEMKDEEQVFVLDTEAIEESYPSTWKKTFAEVKAMPRKSKVELASTVGDNISKEQFESEMPKVFMALQKAWEKAYR
;
A
#
# COMPACT_ATOMS: atom_id res chain seq x y z
N MET A 1 2.34 -6.37 14.77
CA MET A 1 1.04 -6.02 15.36
C MET A 1 0.18 -5.35 14.29
N ARG A 2 -1.12 -5.71 14.15
CA ARG A 2 -2.01 -5.20 13.08
C ARG A 2 -3.48 -5.17 13.53
N ILE A 3 -4.29 -4.40 12.83
CA ILE A 3 -5.75 -4.41 12.98
C ILE A 3 -6.29 -5.63 12.23
N GLY A 4 -6.92 -6.56 12.94
CA GLY A 4 -7.51 -7.78 12.38
C GLY A 4 -8.98 -7.62 11.99
N ARG A 5 -9.73 -6.74 12.68
CA ARG A 5 -11.13 -6.44 12.40
C ARG A 5 -11.47 -5.02 12.77
N ILE A 6 -12.32 -4.39 11.97
CA ILE A 6 -12.85 -3.04 12.19
C ILE A 6 -14.37 -3.15 12.21
N ARG A 7 -14.98 -2.81 13.32
CA ARG A 7 -16.43 -2.70 13.43
C ARG A 7 -16.83 -1.28 13.79
N ILE A 8 -17.69 -0.70 12.97
CA ILE A 8 -18.17 0.68 13.13
C ILE A 8 -19.69 0.64 13.16
N GLU A 9 -20.29 1.37 14.08
CA GLU A 9 -21.74 1.48 14.18
C GLU A 9 -22.14 2.93 14.38
N ASN A 10 -23.09 3.39 13.58
CA ASN A 10 -23.70 4.72 13.62
C ASN A 10 -22.73 5.91 13.52
N PHE A 11 -21.65 5.76 12.75
CA PHE A 11 -20.64 6.79 12.56
C PHE A 11 -20.82 7.52 11.22
N ARG A 12 -21.15 8.79 11.22
CA ARG A 12 -21.42 9.65 10.04
C ARG A 12 -22.43 9.03 9.07
N SER A 13 -21.98 8.55 7.90
CA SER A 13 -22.83 7.83 6.95
C SER A 13 -22.79 6.32 7.11
N ILE A 14 -21.94 5.79 7.99
CA ILE A 14 -21.82 4.35 8.25
C ILE A 14 -22.81 3.96 9.33
N GLN A 15 -23.85 3.22 8.96
CA GLN A 15 -24.78 2.67 9.94
C GLN A 15 -24.19 1.42 10.60
N LEU A 16 -23.63 0.51 9.81
CA LEU A 16 -22.92 -0.66 10.27
C LEU A 16 -21.86 -1.03 9.24
N ALA A 17 -20.62 -1.22 9.69
CA ALA A 17 -19.56 -1.82 8.90
C ALA A 17 -18.81 -2.85 9.75
N ASP A 18 -18.44 -3.97 9.13
CA ASP A 18 -17.67 -5.04 9.74
C ASP A 18 -16.67 -5.56 8.71
N ILE A 19 -15.40 -5.19 8.89
CA ILE A 19 -14.35 -5.33 7.89
C ILE A 19 -13.19 -6.12 8.49
N GLN A 20 -12.65 -7.07 7.72
CA GLN A 20 -11.43 -7.79 8.06
C GLN A 20 -10.32 -7.35 7.10
N PRO A 21 -9.51 -6.34 7.48
CA PRO A 21 -8.44 -5.85 6.64
C PRO A 21 -7.25 -6.82 6.62
N SER A 22 -6.59 -6.89 5.47
CA SER A 22 -5.28 -7.52 5.27
C SER A 22 -4.14 -6.52 5.53
N GLU A 23 -2.96 -6.81 5.03
CA GLU A 23 -1.80 -5.92 5.11
C GLU A 23 -1.94 -4.71 4.17
N PHE A 24 -2.47 -4.92 2.96
CA PHE A 24 -2.69 -3.86 1.97
C PHE A 24 -4.16 -3.85 1.52
N ASN A 25 -4.87 -2.76 1.82
CA ASN A 25 -6.31 -2.66 1.63
C ASN A 25 -6.67 -1.48 0.72
N VAL A 26 -7.49 -1.74 -0.27
CA VAL A 26 -7.92 -0.74 -1.25
C VAL A 26 -9.44 -0.60 -1.20
N PHE A 27 -9.91 0.59 -0.86
CA PHE A 27 -11.33 0.93 -0.80
C PHE A 27 -11.71 1.73 -2.04
N VAL A 28 -12.67 1.22 -2.80
CA VAL A 28 -13.14 1.83 -4.04
C VAL A 28 -14.63 2.15 -3.98
N GLY A 29 -15.01 3.25 -4.58
CA GLY A 29 -16.41 3.68 -4.61
C GLY A 29 -16.55 5.07 -5.21
N GLN A 30 -17.77 5.46 -5.57
CA GLN A 30 -18.01 6.81 -6.10
C GLN A 30 -17.77 7.90 -5.04
N ASN A 31 -17.65 9.14 -5.51
CA ASN A 31 -17.55 10.29 -4.60
C ASN A 31 -18.80 10.36 -3.72
N ASN A 32 -18.61 10.83 -2.49
CA ASN A 32 -19.68 10.96 -1.49
C ASN A 32 -20.31 9.63 -1.02
N HIS A 33 -19.70 8.49 -1.29
CA HIS A 33 -20.17 7.18 -0.81
C HIS A 33 -19.64 6.81 0.59
N GLY A 34 -18.81 7.66 1.21
CA GLY A 34 -18.38 7.50 2.60
C GLY A 34 -17.03 6.83 2.79
N LYS A 35 -16.17 6.73 1.74
CA LYS A 35 -14.80 6.20 1.86
C LYS A 35 -14.00 6.91 2.96
N THR A 36 -13.99 8.23 2.92
CA THR A 36 -13.31 9.07 3.93
C THR A 36 -13.90 8.88 5.34
N ASN A 37 -15.20 8.57 5.47
CA ASN A 37 -15.82 8.36 6.77
C ASN A 37 -15.27 7.12 7.51
N LEU A 38 -14.84 6.08 6.77
CA LEU A 38 -14.13 4.94 7.34
C LEU A 38 -12.79 5.38 7.96
N PHE A 39 -12.02 6.19 7.25
CA PHE A 39 -10.72 6.66 7.75
C PHE A 39 -10.87 7.62 8.93
N GLU A 40 -11.86 8.49 8.88
CA GLU A 40 -12.19 9.37 10.01
C GLU A 40 -12.70 8.60 11.23
N ALA A 41 -13.38 7.47 11.05
CA ALA A 41 -13.76 6.59 12.16
C ALA A 41 -12.52 5.95 12.82
N LEU A 42 -11.55 5.52 12.03
CA LEU A 42 -10.28 5.02 12.55
C LEU A 42 -9.48 6.13 13.24
N ASP A 43 -9.36 7.30 12.64
CA ASP A 43 -8.70 8.44 13.28
C ASP A 43 -9.38 8.82 14.60
N TRP A 44 -10.71 8.86 14.61
CA TRP A 44 -11.48 9.09 15.84
C TRP A 44 -11.23 8.02 16.90
N PHE A 45 -11.11 6.74 16.52
CA PHE A 45 -10.76 5.68 17.47
C PHE A 45 -9.41 5.93 18.13
N TYR A 46 -8.43 6.46 17.40
CA TYR A 46 -7.10 6.76 17.93
C TYR A 46 -7.06 8.05 18.74
N THR A 47 -7.71 9.10 18.29
CA THR A 47 -7.63 10.46 18.87
C THR A 47 -8.74 10.80 19.86
N GLY A 48 -9.94 10.27 19.66
CA GLY A 48 -11.15 10.68 20.39
C GLY A 48 -11.60 12.10 20.07
N ALA A 49 -10.97 12.75 19.08
CA ALA A 49 -11.26 14.16 18.73
C ALA A 49 -12.48 14.27 17.82
N GLY A 50 -13.25 15.34 18.00
CA GLY A 50 -14.36 15.70 17.11
C GLY A 50 -15.66 16.02 17.85
N ASN A 51 -16.56 16.70 17.14
CA ASN A 51 -17.87 17.06 17.66
C ASN A 51 -18.83 15.86 17.51
N SER A 52 -19.22 15.27 18.61
CA SER A 52 -20.09 14.09 18.63
C SER A 52 -21.43 14.27 17.92
N ALA A 53 -21.96 15.50 17.86
CA ALA A 53 -23.22 15.81 17.15
C ALA A 53 -23.07 15.76 15.60
N GLU A 54 -21.86 15.97 15.08
CA GLU A 54 -21.58 15.91 13.64
C GLU A 54 -21.14 14.53 13.19
N ILE A 55 -20.66 13.73 14.14
CA ILE A 55 -20.09 12.39 13.90
C ILE A 55 -21.21 11.33 13.85
N VAL A 56 -22.29 11.50 14.59
CA VAL A 56 -23.38 10.52 14.67
C VAL A 56 -24.07 10.30 13.33
N PHE A 57 -24.53 9.08 13.06
CA PHE A 57 -25.27 8.72 11.86
C PHE A 57 -26.50 9.59 11.66
N GLY A 58 -26.69 10.07 10.41
CA GLY A 58 -27.81 10.95 10.08
C GLY A 58 -27.74 12.35 10.70
N ARG A 59 -26.64 12.72 11.40
CA ARG A 59 -26.50 13.98 12.17
C ARG A 59 -27.63 14.20 13.15
N ASP A 60 -28.08 13.13 13.79
CA ASP A 60 -29.13 13.20 14.82
C ASP A 60 -28.61 13.93 16.05
N LYS A 61 -28.87 15.23 16.08
CA LYS A 61 -28.40 16.13 17.17
C LYS A 61 -29.07 15.87 18.50
N HIS A 62 -30.22 15.21 18.51
CA HIS A 62 -31.08 15.09 19.68
C HIS A 62 -31.47 13.64 20.05
N GLY A 63 -31.05 12.67 19.21
CA GLY A 63 -31.36 11.26 19.44
C GLY A 63 -30.41 10.57 20.41
N PRO A 64 -30.86 9.50 21.04
CA PRO A 64 -30.05 8.65 21.91
C PRO A 64 -29.11 7.74 21.13
N LEU A 65 -28.88 7.99 19.82
CA LEU A 65 -28.11 7.10 18.99
C LEU A 65 -26.65 7.06 19.47
N GLU A 66 -26.27 5.94 20.04
CA GLU A 66 -24.87 5.66 20.37
C GLU A 66 -24.12 5.28 19.10
N PHE A 67 -22.90 5.78 18.96
CA PHE A 67 -21.97 5.30 17.95
C PHE A 67 -20.70 4.76 18.61
N PHE A 68 -20.08 3.82 17.96
CA PHE A 68 -18.82 3.27 18.41
C PHE A 68 -17.93 2.80 17.27
N VAL A 69 -16.64 2.73 17.56
CA VAL A 69 -15.63 2.07 16.73
C VAL A 69 -14.94 1.02 17.60
N GLU A 70 -14.99 -0.21 17.14
CA GLU A 70 -14.36 -1.37 17.76
C GLU A 70 -13.26 -1.90 16.84
N LEU A 71 -12.09 -2.15 17.40
CA LEU A 71 -10.98 -2.79 16.71
C LEU A 71 -10.60 -4.09 17.40
N GLU A 72 -10.33 -5.11 16.57
CA GLU A 72 -9.60 -6.30 16.98
C GLU A 72 -8.14 -6.12 16.58
N ILE A 73 -7.25 -6.26 17.55
CA ILE A 73 -5.82 -6.03 17.40
C ILE A 73 -5.08 -7.35 17.62
N ASN A 74 -4.34 -7.79 16.59
CA ASN A 74 -3.52 -8.99 16.61
C ASN A 74 -2.03 -8.65 16.82
N GLY A 75 -1.26 -9.55 17.42
CA GLY A 75 0.16 -9.34 17.71
C GLY A 75 0.42 -8.56 18.99
N VAL A 76 -0.48 -8.64 19.97
CA VAL A 76 -0.42 -7.85 21.22
C VAL A 76 0.83 -8.15 22.02
N GLN A 77 1.27 -9.42 22.07
CA GLN A 77 2.45 -9.80 22.84
C GLN A 77 3.71 -9.08 22.34
N SER A 78 3.89 -8.94 21.02
CA SER A 78 4.99 -8.16 20.47
C SER A 78 4.86 -6.66 20.75
N GLY A 79 3.63 -6.13 20.76
CA GLY A 79 3.37 -4.72 21.05
C GLY A 79 3.63 -4.33 22.50
N LEU A 80 3.47 -5.26 23.44
CA LEU A 80 3.72 -5.00 24.88
C LEU A 80 5.16 -4.58 25.17
N GLU A 81 6.13 -5.08 24.40
CA GLU A 81 7.54 -4.69 24.54
C GLU A 81 7.76 -3.19 24.25
N SER A 82 6.90 -2.57 23.48
CA SER A 82 6.97 -1.13 23.16
C SER A 82 6.42 -0.22 24.27
N VAL A 83 5.77 -0.76 25.31
CA VAL A 83 5.23 0.04 26.43
C VAL A 83 6.35 0.46 27.36
N LYS A 84 6.67 1.75 27.37
CA LYS A 84 7.84 2.32 28.09
C LYS A 84 7.72 2.20 29.62
N ASN A 85 6.52 2.38 30.18
CA ASN A 85 6.30 2.30 31.63
C ASN A 85 6.07 0.84 32.05
N GLU A 86 6.98 0.29 32.84
CA GLU A 86 6.98 -1.11 33.25
C GLU A 86 5.71 -1.51 34.03
N LYS A 87 5.26 -0.65 34.95
CA LYS A 87 4.01 -0.88 35.70
C LYS A 87 2.79 -0.96 34.78
N ASN A 88 2.72 -0.08 33.80
CA ASN A 88 1.63 -0.08 32.80
C ASN A 88 1.76 -1.29 31.87
N ARG A 89 2.96 -1.68 31.48
CA ARG A 89 3.23 -2.87 30.66
C ARG A 89 2.77 -4.14 31.37
N GLU A 90 3.12 -4.30 32.65
CA GLU A 90 2.65 -5.45 33.44
C GLU A 90 1.13 -5.46 33.65
N SER A 91 0.54 -4.29 33.91
CA SER A 91 -0.90 -4.17 34.04
C SER A 91 -1.63 -4.54 32.75
N PHE A 92 -1.07 -4.12 31.60
CA PHE A 92 -1.61 -4.47 30.30
C PHE A 92 -1.39 -5.96 29.97
N ARG A 93 -0.23 -6.53 30.30
CA ARG A 93 0.05 -7.96 30.14
C ARG A 93 -0.96 -8.81 30.92
N LYS A 94 -1.28 -8.45 32.16
CA LYS A 94 -2.32 -9.10 32.96
C LYS A 94 -3.70 -8.99 32.32
N LEU A 95 -4.03 -7.84 31.76
CA LEU A 95 -5.31 -7.59 31.09
C LEU A 95 -5.43 -8.38 29.78
N ALA A 96 -4.34 -8.51 29.03
CA ALA A 96 -4.29 -9.33 27.83
C ALA A 96 -4.33 -10.84 28.13
N ASP A 97 -3.98 -11.26 29.34
CA ASP A 97 -4.04 -12.63 29.82
C ASP A 97 -3.38 -13.66 28.89
N GLY A 98 -2.17 -13.33 28.43
CA GLY A 98 -1.42 -14.18 27.48
C GLY A 98 -1.97 -14.24 26.05
N ARG A 99 -3.11 -13.60 25.77
CA ARG A 99 -3.72 -13.57 24.45
C ARG A 99 -2.91 -12.69 23.50
N ASP A 100 -2.76 -13.13 22.27
CA ASP A 100 -2.12 -12.33 21.21
C ASP A 100 -3.13 -11.46 20.43
N MET A 101 -4.41 -11.58 20.73
CA MET A 101 -5.51 -10.79 20.18
C MET A 101 -6.34 -10.16 21.29
N ILE A 102 -6.67 -8.87 21.13
CA ILE A 102 -7.58 -8.15 22.00
C ILE A 102 -8.62 -7.38 21.18
N ARG A 103 -9.81 -7.19 21.78
CA ARG A 103 -10.86 -6.33 21.23
C ARG A 103 -10.94 -5.06 22.07
N VAL A 104 -10.97 -3.92 21.42
CA VAL A 104 -11.01 -2.61 22.07
C VAL A 104 -12.04 -1.73 21.40
N VAL A 105 -12.87 -1.04 22.17
CA VAL A 105 -13.92 -0.15 21.67
C VAL A 105 -13.75 1.26 22.21
N ARG A 106 -14.05 2.25 21.38
CA ARG A 106 -14.31 3.63 21.77
C ARG A 106 -15.77 3.94 21.50
N LYS A 107 -16.48 4.51 22.48
CA LYS A 107 -17.92 4.78 22.42
C LYS A 107 -18.18 6.28 22.54
N ARG A 108 -19.29 6.77 21.96
CA ARG A 108 -19.74 8.16 22.07
C ARG A 108 -19.87 8.61 23.53
N ALA A 109 -20.50 7.79 24.37
CA ALA A 109 -20.78 8.13 25.76
C ALA A 109 -19.53 8.45 26.59
N ASP A 110 -18.37 7.85 26.25
CA ASP A 110 -17.08 8.17 26.87
C ASP A 110 -15.96 8.19 25.83
N SER A 111 -15.98 9.21 24.97
CA SER A 111 -14.99 9.34 23.88
C SER A 111 -13.57 9.61 24.38
N ALA A 112 -13.39 9.98 25.64
CA ALA A 112 -12.08 10.20 26.24
C ALA A 112 -11.32 8.90 26.52
N LYS A 113 -12.04 7.76 26.60
CA LYS A 113 -11.46 6.47 26.98
C LYS A 113 -11.83 5.37 26.00
N ARG A 114 -11.00 4.35 25.98
CA ARG A 114 -11.26 3.09 25.29
C ARG A 114 -11.49 1.98 26.29
N LEU A 115 -12.36 1.04 25.96
CA LEU A 115 -12.70 -0.11 26.79
C LEU A 115 -12.18 -1.37 26.10
N ILE A 116 -11.65 -2.31 26.88
CA ILE A 116 -11.22 -3.61 26.40
C ILE A 116 -12.31 -4.65 26.68
N TRP A 117 -12.44 -5.63 25.81
CA TRP A 117 -13.32 -6.76 25.99
C TRP A 117 -12.75 -7.74 27.00
N ASP A 118 -13.52 -8.05 28.05
CA ASP A 118 -13.19 -9.06 29.07
C ASP A 118 -13.85 -10.39 28.64
N GLU A 119 -13.04 -11.32 28.14
CA GLU A 119 -13.53 -12.63 27.69
C GLU A 119 -14.12 -13.46 28.82
N ALA A 120 -13.55 -13.35 30.03
CA ALA A 120 -14.01 -14.13 31.19
C ALA A 120 -15.42 -13.74 31.64
N LYS A 121 -15.77 -12.45 31.46
CA LYS A 121 -17.07 -11.91 31.84
C LYS A 121 -18.00 -11.75 30.64
N SER A 122 -17.49 -11.87 29.41
CA SER A 122 -18.22 -11.59 28.15
C SER A 122 -18.85 -10.19 28.15
N GLU A 123 -18.12 -9.20 28.64
CA GLU A 123 -18.56 -7.81 28.70
C GLU A 123 -17.41 -6.82 28.44
N TRP A 124 -17.76 -5.57 28.09
CA TRP A 124 -16.78 -4.49 28.00
C TRP A 124 -16.35 -4.05 29.41
N SER A 125 -15.05 -3.89 29.62
CA SER A 125 -14.52 -3.41 30.89
C SER A 125 -15.13 -2.06 31.27
N ILE A 126 -15.72 -1.97 32.45
CA ILE A 126 -16.29 -0.70 32.95
C ILE A 126 -15.16 0.28 33.28
N LYS A 127 -14.01 -0.23 33.70
CA LYS A 127 -12.88 0.58 34.14
C LYS A 127 -11.57 -0.15 33.90
N ASN A 128 -10.73 0.46 33.06
CA ASN A 128 -9.36 0.01 32.87
C ASN A 128 -8.44 0.53 33.98
N PHE A 129 -7.20 0.01 34.06
CA PHE A 129 -6.19 0.55 34.96
C PHE A 129 -5.82 2.00 34.63
N ALA A 130 -5.38 2.77 35.63
CA ALA A 130 -4.92 4.15 35.43
C ALA A 130 -3.72 4.20 34.46
N GLY A 131 -3.84 4.96 33.37
CA GLY A 131 -2.83 5.04 32.31
C GLY A 131 -3.00 4.02 31.17
N PHE A 132 -4.14 3.30 31.12
CA PHE A 132 -4.44 2.35 30.05
C PHE A 132 -4.33 2.95 28.66
N ASP A 133 -4.99 4.09 28.39
CA ASP A 133 -4.97 4.70 27.05
C ASP A 133 -3.56 5.09 26.60
N LYS A 134 -2.69 5.51 27.54
CA LYS A 134 -1.28 5.77 27.22
C LYS A 134 -0.54 4.47 26.92
N ALA A 135 -0.68 3.45 27.75
CA ALA A 135 -0.07 2.15 27.51
C ALA A 135 -0.56 1.50 26.23
N PHE A 136 -1.86 1.65 25.94
CA PHE A 136 -2.45 1.16 24.71
C PHE A 136 -1.89 1.89 23.48
N ASN A 137 -1.77 3.23 23.51
CA ASN A 137 -1.13 4.01 22.47
C ASN A 137 0.35 3.65 22.32
N ASP A 138 1.04 3.29 23.42
CA ASP A 138 2.41 2.81 23.37
C ASP A 138 2.51 1.39 22.78
N CYS A 139 1.48 0.58 22.86
CA CYS A 139 1.42 -0.80 22.38
C CYS A 139 1.04 -0.90 20.90
N ILE A 140 -0.06 -0.25 20.48
CA ILE A 140 -0.62 -0.39 19.12
C ILE A 140 0.25 0.27 18.05
N PRO A 141 0.11 -0.14 16.76
CA PRO A 141 0.72 0.56 15.64
C PRO A 141 0.36 2.04 15.63
N ARG A 142 1.25 2.87 15.13
CA ARG A 142 0.95 4.30 14.95
C ARG A 142 0.02 4.49 13.76
N LEU A 143 -1.01 5.32 13.94
CA LEU A 143 -1.88 5.73 12.85
C LEU A 143 -1.29 6.96 12.16
N GLU A 144 -1.13 6.89 10.85
CA GLU A 144 -0.76 8.01 9.99
C GLU A 144 -1.86 8.25 8.95
N TYR A 145 -2.60 9.32 9.14
CA TYR A 145 -3.71 9.68 8.25
C TYR A 145 -3.32 10.82 7.31
N ILE A 146 -3.23 10.51 6.02
CA ILE A 146 -2.98 11.44 4.92
C ILE A 146 -4.32 11.74 4.25
N ALA A 147 -4.98 12.79 4.71
CA ALA A 147 -6.27 13.21 4.18
C ALA A 147 -6.11 13.99 2.86
N THR A 148 -7.16 13.98 2.02
CA THR A 148 -7.24 14.82 0.81
C THR A 148 -7.12 16.30 1.09
N THR A 149 -7.58 16.74 2.26
CA THR A 149 -7.48 18.13 2.72
C THR A 149 -6.09 18.53 3.19
N THR A 150 -5.19 17.57 3.38
CA THR A 150 -3.79 17.86 3.72
C THR A 150 -3.14 18.55 2.53
N ARG A 151 -2.83 19.83 2.68
CA ARG A 151 -2.17 20.57 1.59
C ARG A 151 -0.84 19.91 1.28
N PRO A 152 -0.52 19.72 -0.01
CA PRO A 152 0.77 19.12 -0.38
C PRO A 152 1.96 19.84 0.25
N GLY A 153 1.91 21.18 0.37
CA GLY A 153 2.92 21.97 1.07
C GLY A 153 3.06 21.66 2.56
N ASP A 154 1.98 21.27 3.24
CA ASP A 154 2.05 20.87 4.65
C ASP A 154 2.63 19.46 4.82
N ILE A 155 2.55 18.63 3.77
CA ILE A 155 3.20 17.31 3.76
C ILE A 155 4.72 17.46 3.67
N ALA A 156 5.19 18.43 2.88
CA ALA A 156 6.61 18.71 2.71
C ALA A 156 7.24 19.44 3.92
N LYS A 157 6.40 20.01 4.79
CA LYS A 157 6.85 20.69 6.01
C LYS A 157 7.22 19.69 7.10
N TRP A 158 8.34 19.95 7.73
CA TRP A 158 8.68 19.30 8.97
C TRP A 158 7.75 19.79 10.09
N GLY A 159 7.12 18.86 10.78
CA GLY A 159 6.32 19.16 11.99
C GLY A 159 6.12 17.91 12.84
N LYS A 160 6.04 18.09 14.16
CA LYS A 160 5.79 16.96 15.11
C LYS A 160 4.56 16.11 14.79
N LYS A 161 3.65 16.63 13.97
CA LYS A 161 2.39 15.98 13.59
C LYS A 161 2.28 15.71 12.09
N THR A 162 3.31 16.04 11.30
CA THR A 162 3.29 15.71 9.88
C THR A 162 3.82 14.30 9.66
N PRO A 163 3.31 13.55 8.67
CA PRO A 163 3.78 12.20 8.35
C PRO A 163 5.30 12.15 8.17
N ILE A 164 5.85 13.11 7.43
CA ILE A 164 7.30 13.25 7.20
C ILE A 164 8.05 13.49 8.50
N GLY A 165 7.55 14.40 9.33
CA GLY A 165 8.18 14.71 10.62
C GLY A 165 8.25 13.50 11.54
N LEU A 166 7.20 12.71 11.61
CA LEU A 166 7.13 11.50 12.43
C LEU A 166 8.05 10.39 11.92
N MET A 167 8.09 10.17 10.61
CA MET A 167 8.96 9.17 9.99
C MET A 167 10.44 9.55 10.15
N LEU A 168 10.80 10.76 9.78
CA LEU A 168 12.19 11.22 9.83
C LEU A 168 12.68 11.44 11.26
N SER A 169 11.81 11.83 12.23
CA SER A 169 12.24 11.99 13.62
C SER A 169 12.77 10.68 14.21
N GLY A 170 12.13 9.55 13.93
CA GLY A 170 12.61 8.23 14.36
C GLY A 170 14.01 7.90 13.80
N VAL A 171 14.17 8.09 12.50
CA VAL A 171 15.45 7.85 11.80
C VAL A 171 16.55 8.78 12.31
N LEU A 172 16.27 10.07 12.35
CA LEU A 172 17.26 11.08 12.73
C LEU A 172 17.62 11.01 14.23
N THR A 173 16.66 10.67 15.09
CA THR A 173 16.96 10.44 16.52
C THR A 173 17.98 9.31 16.68
N THR A 174 17.78 8.19 15.99
CA THR A 174 18.72 7.05 16.04
C THR A 174 20.11 7.42 15.50
N ILE A 175 20.17 8.19 14.41
CA ILE A 175 21.45 8.66 13.85
C ILE A 175 22.17 9.58 14.82
N LEU A 176 21.45 10.50 15.47
CA LEU A 176 22.05 11.50 16.36
C LEU A 176 22.46 10.92 17.71
N GLU A 177 21.70 10.02 18.28
CA GLU A 177 22.09 9.34 19.53
C GLU A 177 23.42 8.58 19.37
N LYS A 178 23.70 8.08 18.17
CA LYS A 178 24.98 7.44 17.82
C LYS A 178 26.12 8.45 17.51
N SER A 179 25.79 9.74 17.31
CA SER A 179 26.77 10.77 16.93
C SER A 179 27.57 11.29 18.14
N GLU A 180 28.90 11.19 18.08
CA GLU A 180 29.79 11.80 19.07
C GLU A 180 29.65 13.33 19.13
N LYS A 181 29.54 13.98 17.96
CA LYS A 181 29.36 15.43 17.87
C LYS A 181 28.09 15.94 18.52
N TYR A 182 27.01 15.13 18.47
CA TYR A 182 25.76 15.49 19.14
C TYR A 182 25.87 15.34 20.66
N ARG A 183 26.63 14.35 21.14
CA ARG A 183 26.96 14.23 22.59
C ARG A 183 27.82 15.36 23.08
N GLU A 184 28.80 15.81 22.29
CA GLU A 184 29.59 17.01 22.60
C GLU A 184 28.75 18.30 22.62
N PHE A 185 27.81 18.44 21.67
CA PHE A 185 26.86 19.54 21.67
C PHE A 185 26.01 19.57 22.95
N LYS A 186 25.49 18.44 23.40
CA LYS A 186 24.75 18.35 24.67
C LYS A 186 25.58 18.76 25.87
N LYS A 187 26.82 18.29 25.95
CA LYS A 187 27.74 18.69 27.01
C LYS A 187 27.99 20.22 27.01
N LYS A 188 28.25 20.78 25.84
CA LYS A 188 28.46 22.24 25.72
C LYS A 188 27.22 23.03 26.04
N PHE A 189 26.03 22.53 25.68
CA PHE A 189 24.75 23.16 26.05
C PHE A 189 24.59 23.18 27.57
N ASP A 190 24.89 22.07 28.23
CA ASP A 190 24.79 21.96 29.68
C ASP A 190 25.85 22.85 30.39
N GLU A 191 27.05 22.94 29.85
CA GLU A 191 28.10 23.87 30.31
C GLU A 191 27.66 25.33 30.25
N VAL A 192 26.88 25.71 29.23
CA VAL A 192 26.45 27.10 29.02
C VAL A 192 25.20 27.45 29.85
N PHE A 193 24.22 26.54 29.94
CA PHE A 193 22.90 26.82 30.53
C PHE A 193 22.65 26.09 31.85
N GLY A 194 23.27 24.94 32.09
CA GLY A 194 23.05 24.07 33.24
C GLY A 194 24.03 24.22 34.37
N THR A 195 25.29 24.62 34.09
CA THR A 195 26.36 24.63 35.09
C THR A 195 26.33 25.92 35.94
N GLU A 196 26.40 25.76 37.24
CA GLU A 196 26.65 26.87 38.17
C GLU A 196 27.97 27.56 37.82
N GLY A 197 27.94 28.87 37.52
CA GLY A 197 29.11 29.67 37.17
C GLY A 197 29.25 30.05 35.70
N SER A 198 28.31 29.65 34.82
CA SER A 198 28.24 30.23 33.48
C SER A 198 27.72 31.67 33.51
N ASP A 199 28.24 32.53 32.62
CA ASP A 199 27.80 33.93 32.53
C ASP A 199 26.29 34.05 32.25
N ILE A 200 25.76 33.15 31.44
CA ILE A 200 24.32 33.13 31.07
C ILE A 200 23.49 32.68 32.28
N ARG A 201 23.91 31.65 33.01
CA ARG A 201 23.22 31.19 34.21
C ARG A 201 23.19 32.31 35.27
N ALA A 202 24.29 33.01 35.48
CA ALA A 202 24.37 34.13 36.41
C ALA A 202 23.39 35.26 36.03
N GLN A 203 23.22 35.57 34.73
CA GLN A 203 22.27 36.56 34.24
C GLN A 203 20.82 36.10 34.44
N LEU A 204 20.51 34.84 34.21
CA LEU A 204 19.18 34.28 34.46
C LEU A 204 18.82 34.30 35.94
N ASP A 205 19.76 34.00 36.82
CA ASP A 205 19.58 34.04 38.26
C ASP A 205 19.40 35.47 38.77
N ASN A 206 20.13 36.44 38.20
CA ASN A 206 19.90 37.88 38.48
C ASN A 206 18.51 38.34 38.03
N LEU A 207 18.08 37.95 36.82
CA LEU A 207 16.73 38.21 36.31
C LEU A 207 15.67 37.58 37.21
N SER A 208 15.85 36.35 37.61
CA SER A 208 14.97 35.62 38.54
C SER A 208 14.82 36.35 39.87
N GLY A 209 15.93 36.84 40.40
CA GLY A 209 15.94 37.66 41.65
C GLY A 209 15.14 38.95 41.51
N ARG A 210 15.33 39.68 40.39
CA ARG A 210 14.59 40.92 40.14
C ARG A 210 13.06 40.68 39.98
N VAL A 211 12.70 39.66 39.23
CA VAL A 211 11.29 39.27 39.07
C VAL A 211 10.67 38.87 40.41
N LYS A 212 11.42 38.11 41.23
CA LYS A 212 11.01 37.73 42.58
C LYS A 212 10.69 38.95 43.42
N LEU A 213 11.59 39.96 43.49
CA LEU A 213 11.40 41.18 44.26
C LEU A 213 10.11 41.94 43.87
N HIS A 214 9.82 42.06 42.56
CA HIS A 214 8.59 42.68 42.11
C HIS A 214 7.32 41.83 42.38
N LEU A 215 7.46 40.51 42.33
CA LEU A 215 6.36 39.60 42.57
C LEU A 215 5.99 39.53 44.06
N GLU A 216 6.99 39.58 44.96
CA GLU A 216 6.80 39.63 46.43
C GLU A 216 5.98 40.85 46.87
N GLN A 217 6.07 42.00 46.16
CA GLN A 217 5.25 43.17 46.44
C GLN A 217 3.77 42.95 46.22
N GLN A 218 3.42 42.03 45.33
CA GLN A 218 2.02 41.72 44.99
C GLN A 218 1.54 40.43 45.63
N PHE A 219 2.46 39.49 45.81
CA PHE A 219 2.24 38.15 46.37
C PHE A 219 3.32 37.81 47.38
N PRO A 220 3.14 38.20 48.65
CA PRO A 220 4.15 38.03 49.72
C PRO A 220 4.58 36.56 49.97
N ASP A 221 3.75 35.59 49.57
CA ASP A 221 4.04 34.16 49.73
C ASP A 221 4.97 33.58 48.66
N CYS A 222 5.43 34.40 47.67
CA CYS A 222 6.32 33.98 46.64
C CYS A 222 7.75 33.78 47.18
N THR A 223 8.16 32.54 47.40
CA THR A 223 9.45 32.19 47.98
C THR A 223 10.57 32.08 46.95
N LYS A 224 10.28 31.73 45.71
CA LYS A 224 11.27 31.50 44.65
C LYS A 224 10.73 31.73 43.25
N VAL A 225 11.48 32.37 42.40
CA VAL A 225 11.28 32.45 40.95
C VAL A 225 12.54 31.90 40.30
N THR A 226 12.43 31.03 39.32
CA THR A 226 13.55 30.43 38.59
C THR A 226 13.27 30.45 37.10
N PHE A 227 14.22 30.89 36.30
CA PHE A 227 14.23 30.77 34.86
C PHE A 227 15.21 29.70 34.47
N ASP A 228 14.73 28.57 33.97
CA ASP A 228 15.57 27.48 33.51
C ASP A 228 15.44 27.31 32.01
N VAL A 229 16.57 27.14 31.33
CA VAL A 229 16.65 26.77 29.91
C VAL A 229 16.79 25.26 29.86
N THR A 230 15.74 24.60 29.38
CA THR A 230 15.78 23.16 29.17
C THR A 230 16.56 22.81 27.90
N GLU A 231 17.29 21.71 27.92
CA GLU A 231 17.94 21.17 26.73
C GLU A 231 16.92 21.07 25.57
N PRO A 232 17.24 21.64 24.39
CA PRO A 232 16.35 21.53 23.26
C PRO A 232 16.17 20.06 22.89
N LEU A 233 14.94 19.60 22.89
CA LEU A 233 14.64 18.29 22.34
C LEU A 233 15.01 18.28 20.85
N PHE A 234 15.46 17.15 20.38
CA PHE A 234 15.81 17.00 18.97
C PHE A 234 14.69 17.51 18.03
N ASP A 235 13.44 17.21 18.34
CA ASP A 235 12.27 17.71 17.63
C ASP A 235 12.20 19.25 17.57
N ASP A 236 12.76 19.96 18.53
CA ASP A 236 12.80 21.42 18.53
C ASP A 236 13.88 21.95 17.58
N LEU A 237 15.00 21.23 17.43
CA LEU A 237 16.03 21.53 16.41
C LEU A 237 15.49 21.35 14.99
N LEU A 238 14.58 20.40 14.80
CA LEU A 238 13.98 20.10 13.50
C LEU A 238 12.82 21.03 13.09
N LYS A 239 12.34 21.89 13.97
CA LYS A 239 11.31 22.89 13.61
C LYS A 239 11.71 23.81 12.45
N ASN A 240 13.00 23.96 12.22
CA ASN A 240 13.56 24.77 11.14
C ASN A 240 14.10 23.93 9.97
N PHE A 241 13.68 22.66 9.88
CA PHE A 241 14.11 21.79 8.78
C PHE A 241 13.32 22.17 7.52
N GLU A 242 14.02 22.57 6.48
CA GLU A 242 13.45 22.90 5.17
C GLU A 242 13.91 21.86 4.16
N THR A 243 12.98 21.40 3.33
CA THR A 243 13.29 20.51 2.22
C THR A 243 13.38 21.32 0.94
N THR A 244 14.52 21.31 0.27
CA THR A 244 14.72 21.92 -1.04
C THR A 244 14.80 20.85 -2.13
N ILE A 245 14.28 21.15 -3.31
CA ILE A 245 14.33 20.28 -4.48
C ILE A 245 14.93 21.07 -5.64
N ASN A 246 15.94 20.49 -6.28
CA ASN A 246 16.55 21.03 -7.49
C ASN A 246 16.13 20.16 -8.70
N ASP A 247 15.28 20.71 -9.55
CA ASP A 247 14.84 20.14 -10.84
C ASP A 247 15.29 21.01 -12.03
N GLY A 248 16.41 21.74 -11.83
CA GLY A 248 16.98 22.76 -12.71
C GLY A 248 17.02 24.12 -12.01
N ILE A 249 16.13 24.37 -11.06
CA ILE A 249 16.12 25.53 -10.19
C ILE A 249 15.87 25.06 -8.75
N GLU A 250 16.77 25.38 -7.85
CA GLU A 250 16.63 25.05 -6.44
C GLU A 250 15.55 25.94 -5.80
N THR A 251 14.47 25.31 -5.32
CA THR A 251 13.38 25.97 -4.61
C THR A 251 12.91 25.10 -3.45
N LYS A 252 12.16 25.69 -2.52
CA LYS A 252 11.56 24.93 -1.43
C LYS A 252 10.55 23.91 -1.97
N ALA A 253 10.45 22.77 -1.33
CA ALA A 253 9.49 21.74 -1.72
C ALA A 253 8.04 22.26 -1.74
N GLU A 254 7.70 23.21 -0.86
CA GLU A 254 6.39 23.86 -0.80
C GLU A 254 6.05 24.72 -2.03
N GLU A 255 7.06 25.18 -2.76
CA GLU A 255 6.93 26.02 -3.96
C GLU A 255 6.85 25.19 -5.24
N LYS A 256 7.08 23.88 -5.17
CA LYS A 256 6.94 22.96 -6.29
C LYS A 256 5.46 22.63 -6.54
N GLY A 257 5.14 22.20 -7.75
CA GLY A 257 3.79 21.75 -8.08
C GLY A 257 3.35 20.53 -7.26
N ASP A 258 2.05 20.39 -7.03
CA ASP A 258 1.43 19.36 -6.18
C ASP A 258 1.89 17.93 -6.49
N GLY A 259 2.09 17.62 -7.78
CA GLY A 259 2.62 16.32 -8.21
C GLY A 259 4.03 16.04 -7.69
N MET A 260 4.91 17.05 -7.69
CA MET A 260 6.27 16.92 -7.16
C MET A 260 6.27 16.77 -5.64
N GLN A 261 5.43 17.52 -4.95
CA GLN A 261 5.30 17.43 -3.49
C GLN A 261 4.79 16.05 -3.06
N ARG A 262 3.80 15.49 -3.78
CA ARG A 262 3.34 14.12 -3.55
C ARG A 262 4.40 13.08 -3.90
N ALA A 263 5.14 13.26 -4.99
CA ALA A 263 6.26 12.38 -5.33
C ALA A 263 7.36 12.41 -4.25
N LEU A 264 7.64 13.58 -3.67
CA LEU A 264 8.54 13.71 -2.53
C LEU A 264 8.04 12.91 -1.31
N MET A 265 6.76 13.06 -0.96
CA MET A 265 6.15 12.29 0.12
C MET A 265 6.35 10.78 -0.08
N LEU A 266 6.10 10.29 -1.28
CA LEU A 266 6.26 8.89 -1.63
C LEU A 266 7.71 8.43 -1.54
N ALA A 267 8.64 9.26 -2.01
CA ALA A 267 10.07 8.99 -1.88
C ALA A 267 10.49 8.88 -0.42
N ILE A 268 9.95 9.74 0.45
CA ILE A 268 10.22 9.70 1.90
C ILE A 268 9.62 8.45 2.54
N ILE A 269 8.38 8.10 2.21
CA ILE A 269 7.73 6.87 2.69
C ILE A 269 8.56 5.65 2.29
N LYS A 270 9.01 5.58 1.03
CA LYS A 270 9.84 4.50 0.53
C LYS A 270 11.19 4.45 1.25
N THR A 271 11.88 5.59 1.35
CA THR A 271 13.17 5.70 2.05
C THR A 271 13.05 5.28 3.51
N TYR A 272 11.96 5.66 4.17
CA TYR A 272 11.66 5.26 5.53
C TYR A 272 11.45 3.74 5.65
N SER A 273 10.71 3.14 4.71
CA SER A 273 10.53 1.69 4.64
C SER A 273 11.85 0.95 4.44
N ASP A 274 12.68 1.43 3.49
CA ASP A 274 14.00 0.84 3.23
C ASP A 274 14.91 0.94 4.46
N TYR A 275 14.91 2.10 5.13
CA TYR A 275 15.69 2.29 6.36
C TYR A 275 15.23 1.39 7.51
N ARG A 276 13.94 1.16 7.66
CA ARG A 276 13.39 0.20 8.65
C ARG A 276 13.83 -1.22 8.37
N ARG A 277 13.87 -1.63 7.10
CA ARG A 277 14.33 -2.96 6.69
C ARG A 277 15.80 -3.20 7.05
N GLU A 278 16.63 -2.16 6.96
CA GLU A 278 18.06 -2.24 7.28
C GLU A 278 18.34 -2.19 8.79
N ASN A 279 17.42 -1.67 9.60
CA ASN A 279 17.58 -1.43 11.03
C ASN A 279 16.40 -1.99 11.82
N ASP A 280 16.49 -3.23 12.27
CA ASP A 280 15.45 -3.94 13.07
C ASP A 280 15.03 -3.20 14.36
N GLU A 281 15.80 -2.19 14.80
CA GLU A 281 15.59 -1.46 16.06
C GLU A 281 14.57 -0.31 15.96
N LEU A 282 13.99 -0.01 14.79
CA LEU A 282 13.21 1.22 14.57
C LEU A 282 11.75 1.20 15.06
N GLY A 283 11.42 0.31 15.95
CA GLY A 283 10.20 0.47 16.74
C GLY A 283 8.90 0.02 16.05
N LYS A 284 7.81 0.69 16.35
CA LYS A 284 6.45 0.28 16.03
C LYS A 284 6.12 0.28 14.56
N ASN A 285 5.28 -0.66 14.15
CA ASN A 285 4.62 -0.66 12.85
C ASN A 285 3.64 0.52 12.74
N PHE A 286 3.32 0.89 11.50
CA PHE A 286 2.34 1.92 11.19
C PHE A 286 1.06 1.33 10.60
N VAL A 287 -0.02 2.05 10.78
CA VAL A 287 -1.25 1.94 10.01
C VAL A 287 -1.35 3.21 9.18
N PHE A 288 -1.13 3.10 7.87
CA PHE A 288 -1.25 4.21 6.95
C PHE A 288 -2.68 4.29 6.41
N LEU A 289 -3.31 5.43 6.57
CA LEU A 289 -4.58 5.78 5.92
C LEU A 289 -4.28 6.84 4.88
N ILE A 290 -4.48 6.54 3.60
CA ILE A 290 -4.20 7.48 2.50
C ILE A 290 -5.47 7.71 1.70
N ASP A 291 -6.00 8.91 1.80
CA ASP A 291 -7.23 9.29 1.10
C ASP A 291 -6.87 9.88 -0.28
N GLU A 292 -7.52 9.35 -1.34
CA GLU A 292 -7.25 9.70 -2.74
C GLU A 292 -5.74 9.68 -3.08
N ALA A 293 -5.14 8.52 -2.88
CA ALA A 293 -3.69 8.33 -3.03
C ALA A 293 -3.16 8.77 -4.40
N GLU A 294 -3.97 8.67 -5.44
CA GLU A 294 -3.65 9.01 -6.83
C GLU A 294 -3.73 10.50 -7.17
N LEU A 295 -4.29 11.32 -6.31
CA LEU A 295 -4.57 12.74 -6.60
C LEU A 295 -3.30 13.47 -7.10
N HIS A 296 -3.40 14.14 -8.25
CA HIS A 296 -2.31 14.85 -8.94
C HIS A 296 -1.14 13.99 -9.42
N LEU A 297 -1.25 12.64 -9.40
CA LEU A 297 -0.21 11.75 -9.89
C LEU A 297 -0.50 11.24 -11.31
N HIS A 298 0.52 11.31 -12.16
CA HIS A 298 0.47 10.62 -13.45
C HIS A 298 0.38 9.09 -13.28
N PRO A 299 -0.29 8.32 -14.15
CA PRO A 299 -0.46 6.88 -14.03
C PRO A 299 0.84 6.09 -13.73
N THR A 300 1.97 6.51 -14.31
CA THR A 300 3.28 5.91 -14.00
C THR A 300 3.67 6.11 -12.53
N ALA A 301 3.45 7.31 -11.99
CA ALA A 301 3.72 7.62 -10.59
C ALA A 301 2.74 6.86 -9.65
N GLN A 302 1.49 6.64 -10.07
CA GLN A 302 0.52 5.83 -9.32
C GLN A 302 0.98 4.37 -9.18
N ARG A 303 1.58 3.78 -10.24
CA ARG A 303 2.17 2.43 -10.16
C ARG A 303 3.37 2.39 -9.20
N GLN A 304 4.24 3.40 -9.28
CA GLN A 304 5.37 3.51 -8.35
C GLN A 304 4.91 3.67 -6.90
N LEU A 305 3.86 4.47 -6.68
CA LEU A 305 3.20 4.58 -5.38
C LEU A 305 2.71 3.21 -4.89
N LYS A 306 1.93 2.51 -5.71
CA LYS A 306 1.40 1.18 -5.35
C LYS A 306 2.52 0.23 -4.91
N ASN A 307 3.61 0.16 -5.69
CA ASN A 307 4.76 -0.67 -5.36
C ASN A 307 5.40 -0.26 -4.02
N ALA A 308 5.54 1.04 -3.76
CA ALA A 308 6.08 1.53 -2.50
C ALA A 308 5.18 1.16 -1.31
N LEU A 309 3.85 1.27 -1.47
CA LEU A 309 2.88 0.91 -0.44
C LEU A 309 2.84 -0.61 -0.17
N ILE A 310 3.01 -1.43 -1.20
CA ILE A 310 3.13 -2.88 -1.05
C ILE A 310 4.40 -3.22 -0.26
N VAL A 311 5.53 -2.57 -0.55
CA VAL A 311 6.78 -2.76 0.21
C VAL A 311 6.61 -2.40 1.69
N LEU A 312 5.83 -1.35 2.02
CA LEU A 312 5.49 -1.05 3.42
C LEU A 312 4.73 -2.21 4.07
N ALA A 313 3.72 -2.75 3.37
CA ALA A 313 2.93 -3.87 3.86
C ALA A 313 3.77 -5.14 4.07
N GLU A 314 4.70 -5.44 3.16
CA GLU A 314 5.66 -6.55 3.28
C GLU A 314 6.58 -6.39 4.50
N ASN A 315 6.90 -5.16 4.89
CA ASN A 315 7.71 -4.84 6.08
C ASN A 315 6.91 -4.84 7.40
N GLY A 316 5.64 -5.27 7.35
CA GLY A 316 4.78 -5.42 8.53
C GLY A 316 3.95 -4.19 8.89
N ASP A 317 4.01 -3.11 8.10
CA ASP A 317 3.06 -2.00 8.21
C ASP A 317 1.71 -2.41 7.63
N GLN A 318 0.64 -1.74 8.01
CA GLN A 318 -0.68 -1.95 7.44
C GLN A 318 -1.12 -0.72 6.66
N VAL A 319 -1.51 -0.93 5.41
CA VAL A 319 -1.85 0.17 4.50
C VAL A 319 -3.32 0.07 4.09
N LEU A 320 -4.05 1.15 4.26
CA LEU A 320 -5.43 1.32 3.82
C LEU A 320 -5.48 2.55 2.91
N ILE A 321 -5.90 2.38 1.66
CA ILE A 321 -6.04 3.48 0.71
C ILE A 321 -7.47 3.62 0.21
N ASN A 322 -7.94 4.84 0.11
CA ASN A 322 -9.11 5.21 -0.67
C ASN A 322 -8.66 5.65 -2.05
N THR A 323 -9.30 5.17 -3.10
CA THR A 323 -8.89 5.50 -4.47
C THR A 323 -10.05 5.48 -5.46
N HIS A 324 -9.90 6.29 -6.51
CA HIS A 324 -10.67 6.24 -7.75
C HIS A 324 -9.81 5.76 -8.93
N SER A 325 -8.55 5.40 -8.70
CA SER A 325 -7.63 4.98 -9.74
C SER A 325 -7.82 3.52 -10.13
N SER A 326 -8.11 3.28 -11.39
CA SER A 326 -8.06 1.94 -11.98
C SER A 326 -6.66 1.32 -11.87
N VAL A 327 -5.60 2.14 -11.93
CA VAL A 327 -4.21 1.71 -11.80
C VAL A 327 -3.92 1.09 -10.44
N LEU A 328 -4.40 1.70 -9.36
CA LEU A 328 -4.20 1.19 -8.00
C LEU A 328 -4.99 -0.08 -7.72
N VAL A 329 -6.07 -0.32 -8.46
CA VAL A 329 -6.98 -1.45 -8.27
C VAL A 329 -6.64 -2.62 -9.20
N SER A 330 -6.15 -2.36 -10.43
CA SER A 330 -6.08 -3.33 -11.52
C SER A 330 -5.14 -4.51 -11.26
N ASP A 331 -4.01 -4.29 -10.61
CA ASP A 331 -3.02 -5.34 -10.40
C ASP A 331 -3.36 -6.19 -9.17
N ASP A 332 -3.22 -7.51 -9.29
CA ASP A 332 -3.42 -8.44 -8.19
C ASP A 332 -2.13 -8.64 -7.40
N HIS A 333 -2.21 -8.44 -6.10
CA HIS A 333 -1.14 -8.78 -5.18
C HIS A 333 -1.69 -9.69 -4.07
N PRO A 334 -0.96 -10.74 -3.63
CA PRO A 334 -1.45 -11.69 -2.61
C PRO A 334 -1.87 -11.03 -1.30
N MET A 335 -1.21 -9.93 -0.92
CA MET A 335 -1.49 -9.17 0.30
C MET A 335 -2.60 -8.12 0.11
N GLN A 336 -3.15 -7.97 -1.11
CA GLN A 336 -4.14 -6.94 -1.42
C GLN A 336 -5.56 -7.43 -1.19
N SER A 337 -6.30 -6.75 -0.32
CA SER A 337 -7.75 -6.88 -0.21
C SER A 337 -8.44 -5.67 -0.84
N LEU A 338 -9.50 -5.93 -1.57
CA LEU A 338 -10.32 -4.90 -2.22
C LEU A 338 -11.68 -4.83 -1.55
N PHE A 339 -12.16 -3.61 -1.31
CA PHE A 339 -13.45 -3.35 -0.72
C PHE A 339 -14.25 -2.36 -1.58
N ARG A 340 -15.50 -2.69 -1.87
CA ARG A 340 -16.47 -1.78 -2.48
C ARG A 340 -17.10 -0.93 -1.39
N VAL A 341 -17.04 0.38 -1.54
CA VAL A 341 -17.76 1.34 -0.70
C VAL A 341 -18.88 1.94 -1.53
N TRP A 342 -20.09 1.71 -1.12
CA TRP A 342 -21.27 2.17 -1.83
C TRP A 342 -22.31 2.72 -0.85
N LYS A 343 -23.23 3.53 -1.36
CA LYS A 343 -24.26 4.16 -0.55
C LYS A 343 -25.62 3.70 -1.01
N ASN A 344 -26.39 3.18 -0.06
CA ASN A 344 -27.79 2.88 -0.26
C ASN A 344 -28.59 3.88 0.58
N ASP A 345 -29.39 4.71 -0.10
CA ASP A 345 -30.07 5.86 0.50
C ASP A 345 -29.07 6.77 1.27
N LEU A 346 -29.12 6.74 2.60
CA LEU A 346 -28.26 7.55 3.46
C LEU A 346 -27.10 6.75 4.08
N ALA A 347 -27.15 5.41 4.01
CA ALA A 347 -26.19 4.53 4.67
C ALA A 347 -25.06 4.09 3.73
N THR A 348 -23.83 4.15 4.23
CA THR A 348 -22.64 3.59 3.59
C THR A 348 -22.51 2.12 3.95
N SER A 349 -22.36 1.27 2.93
CA SER A 349 -22.00 -0.14 3.05
C SER A 349 -20.59 -0.38 2.52
N ILE A 350 -19.87 -1.33 3.13
CA ILE A 350 -18.50 -1.68 2.77
C ILE A 350 -18.44 -3.21 2.65
N ASP A 351 -18.24 -3.69 1.44
CA ASP A 351 -18.23 -5.12 1.13
C ASP A 351 -16.90 -5.54 0.49
N PRO A 352 -16.37 -6.72 0.82
CA PRO A 352 -15.20 -7.24 0.15
C PRO A 352 -15.49 -7.57 -1.31
N ILE A 353 -14.54 -7.29 -2.19
CA ILE A 353 -14.62 -7.58 -3.63
C ILE A 353 -13.89 -8.88 -3.91
N GLY A 354 -14.61 -9.86 -4.44
CA GLY A 354 -14.04 -11.10 -4.95
C GLY A 354 -13.23 -10.87 -6.25
N GLN A 355 -12.33 -11.79 -6.56
CA GLN A 355 -11.53 -11.75 -7.79
C GLN A 355 -12.40 -11.74 -9.06
N SER A 356 -13.56 -12.46 -9.04
CA SER A 356 -14.51 -12.52 -10.15
C SER A 356 -15.22 -11.19 -10.39
N ASP A 357 -15.43 -10.40 -9.34
CA ASP A 357 -16.27 -9.20 -9.38
C ASP A 357 -15.42 -7.94 -9.66
N LYS A 358 -14.12 -8.06 -9.51
CA LYS A 358 -13.15 -6.97 -9.70
C LYS A 358 -13.31 -6.25 -11.05
N PRO A 359 -13.41 -6.93 -12.22
CA PRO A 359 -13.60 -6.25 -13.50
C PRO A 359 -14.88 -5.42 -13.57
N GLN A 360 -15.97 -5.95 -13.04
CA GLN A 360 -17.27 -5.25 -13.01
C GLN A 360 -17.21 -4.02 -12.10
N VAL A 361 -16.61 -4.15 -10.93
CA VAL A 361 -16.45 -3.05 -9.97
C VAL A 361 -15.60 -1.91 -10.55
N ILE A 362 -14.51 -2.23 -11.26
CA ILE A 362 -13.67 -1.22 -11.91
C ILE A 362 -14.48 -0.50 -13.00
N TYR A 363 -15.24 -1.24 -13.80
CA TYR A 363 -16.09 -0.68 -14.85
C TYR A 363 -17.18 0.24 -14.28
N GLU A 364 -17.93 -0.23 -13.29
CA GLU A 364 -19.07 0.49 -12.73
C GLU A 364 -18.68 1.69 -11.86
N LEU A 365 -17.61 1.56 -11.07
CA LEU A 365 -17.27 2.54 -10.04
C LEU A 365 -16.22 3.55 -10.47
N LEU A 366 -15.28 3.14 -11.30
CA LEU A 366 -14.19 4.01 -11.73
C LEU A 366 -14.48 4.69 -13.07
N GLY A 367 -15.66 4.42 -13.65
CA GLY A 367 -16.03 4.96 -14.97
C GLY A 367 -15.09 4.51 -16.06
N GLY A 368 -14.28 3.46 -15.74
CA GLY A 368 -13.32 2.91 -16.65
C GLY A 368 -14.04 2.22 -17.80
N SER A 369 -13.56 2.45 -19.01
CA SER A 369 -13.89 1.56 -20.13
C SER A 369 -13.30 0.17 -19.83
N PRO A 370 -13.90 -0.93 -20.31
CA PRO A 370 -13.20 -2.22 -20.32
C PRO A 370 -11.79 -2.14 -20.91
N THR A 371 -11.54 -1.15 -21.75
CA THR A 371 -10.21 -0.81 -22.26
C THR A 371 -9.23 -0.32 -21.19
N ASP A 372 -9.67 0.35 -20.14
CA ASP A 372 -8.79 0.82 -19.05
C ASP A 372 -8.29 -0.33 -18.16
N LEU A 373 -9.07 -1.40 -18.12
CA LEU A 373 -8.65 -2.69 -17.53
C LEU A 373 -7.72 -3.47 -18.47
N LEU A 374 -7.82 -3.19 -19.75
CA LEU A 374 -7.15 -3.89 -20.83
C LEU A 374 -5.87 -3.19 -21.29
N PHE A 375 -5.31 -2.22 -20.57
CA PHE A 375 -3.97 -1.72 -20.86
C PHE A 375 -2.89 -2.68 -20.35
N PRO A 376 -2.76 -3.88 -20.93
CA PRO A 376 -1.58 -4.66 -20.75
C PRO A 376 -0.46 -3.87 -21.40
N ASN A 377 0.65 -3.74 -20.70
CA ASN A 377 1.81 -3.08 -21.28
C ASN A 377 2.30 -3.82 -22.55
N ASN A 378 1.87 -5.07 -22.74
CA ASN A 378 2.25 -5.92 -23.88
C ASN A 378 1.25 -7.08 -24.08
N PHE A 379 1.33 -7.66 -25.27
CA PHE A 379 0.45 -8.74 -25.72
C PHE A 379 1.26 -9.96 -26.14
N MET A 380 0.75 -11.14 -25.84
CA MET A 380 1.24 -12.39 -26.41
C MET A 380 0.07 -13.11 -27.08
N ILE A 381 0.20 -13.39 -28.37
CA ILE A 381 -0.79 -14.21 -29.08
C ILE A 381 -0.22 -15.62 -29.24
N VAL A 382 -0.97 -16.60 -28.80
CA VAL A 382 -0.67 -18.02 -28.93
C VAL A 382 -1.68 -18.69 -29.85
N GLU A 383 -1.35 -19.86 -30.38
CA GLU A 383 -2.17 -20.53 -31.39
C GLU A 383 -3.48 -21.06 -30.80
N GLY A 384 -3.45 -21.63 -29.59
CA GLY A 384 -4.61 -22.28 -29.04
C GLY A 384 -4.77 -22.15 -27.51
N ARG A 385 -5.78 -22.86 -27.02
CA ARG A 385 -6.11 -22.91 -25.58
C ARG A 385 -5.11 -23.70 -24.76
N SER A 386 -4.37 -24.63 -25.36
CA SER A 386 -3.34 -25.41 -24.65
C SER A 386 -2.24 -24.49 -24.16
N GLU A 387 -1.67 -23.67 -25.03
CA GLU A 387 -0.63 -22.69 -24.71
C GLU A 387 -1.12 -21.70 -23.67
N PHE A 388 -2.30 -21.17 -23.86
CA PHE A 388 -2.93 -20.22 -22.93
C PHE A 388 -3.03 -20.79 -21.51
N ASN A 389 -3.55 -22.02 -21.37
CA ASN A 389 -3.73 -22.64 -20.05
C ASN A 389 -2.41 -23.02 -19.38
N LEU A 390 -1.42 -23.46 -20.16
CA LEU A 390 -0.08 -23.72 -19.67
C LEU A 390 0.54 -22.42 -19.12
N LEU A 391 0.57 -21.39 -19.96
CA LEU A 391 1.30 -20.14 -19.66
C LEU A 391 0.72 -19.40 -18.48
N ILE A 392 -0.62 -19.29 -18.36
CA ILE A 392 -1.24 -18.63 -17.20
C ILE A 392 -0.86 -19.31 -15.89
N ARG A 393 -0.82 -20.64 -15.86
CA ARG A 393 -0.45 -21.40 -14.66
C ARG A 393 1.00 -21.24 -14.29
N VAL A 394 1.89 -21.36 -15.28
CA VAL A 394 3.33 -21.20 -15.09
C VAL A 394 3.67 -19.78 -14.62
N ILE A 395 3.10 -18.76 -15.26
CA ILE A 395 3.32 -17.36 -14.87
C ILE A 395 2.85 -17.13 -13.43
N ARG A 396 1.66 -17.56 -13.07
CA ARG A 396 1.11 -17.41 -11.72
C ARG A 396 1.97 -18.07 -10.65
N ARG A 397 2.58 -19.22 -10.96
CA ARG A 397 3.37 -20.00 -9.99
C ARG A 397 4.80 -19.49 -9.83
N TYR A 398 5.44 -19.09 -10.91
CA TYR A 398 6.88 -18.84 -10.92
C TYR A 398 7.31 -17.41 -11.22
N TYR A 399 6.39 -16.60 -11.75
CA TYR A 399 6.71 -15.26 -12.22
C TYR A 399 5.67 -14.20 -11.78
N PRO A 400 5.22 -14.22 -10.50
CA PRO A 400 4.21 -13.28 -10.02
C PRO A 400 4.68 -11.82 -10.06
N ASP A 401 6.01 -11.61 -9.95
CA ASP A 401 6.63 -10.27 -9.93
C ASP A 401 6.90 -9.70 -11.33
N LYS A 402 6.60 -10.45 -12.39
CA LYS A 402 6.79 -9.97 -13.75
C LYS A 402 5.62 -9.10 -14.20
N PRO A 403 5.86 -8.12 -15.13
CA PRO A 403 4.80 -7.30 -15.66
C PRO A 403 3.63 -8.11 -16.19
N ARG A 404 2.42 -7.60 -15.97
CA ARG A 404 1.20 -8.25 -16.48
C ARG A 404 1.25 -8.34 -17.99
N LEU A 405 1.10 -9.56 -18.50
CA LEU A 405 1.08 -9.90 -19.90
C LEU A 405 -0.33 -10.35 -20.30
N GLN A 406 -0.91 -9.72 -21.32
CA GLN A 406 -2.17 -10.16 -21.91
C GLN A 406 -1.91 -11.30 -22.88
N ILE A 407 -2.25 -12.52 -22.51
CA ILE A 407 -2.17 -13.68 -23.38
C ILE A 407 -3.51 -13.88 -24.08
N ILE A 408 -3.49 -14.01 -25.41
CA ILE A 408 -4.66 -14.20 -26.26
C ILE A 408 -4.44 -15.46 -27.09
N PHE A 409 -5.40 -16.36 -27.12
CA PHE A 409 -5.38 -17.54 -27.98
C PHE A 409 -6.22 -17.29 -29.25
N ALA A 410 -5.64 -17.58 -30.41
CA ALA A 410 -6.23 -17.29 -31.71
C ALA A 410 -7.24 -18.33 -32.20
N THR A 411 -7.33 -19.48 -31.58
CA THR A 411 -8.18 -20.63 -32.00
C THR A 411 -7.82 -21.21 -33.39
N GLY A 412 -6.57 -21.12 -33.80
CA GLY A 412 -6.08 -21.64 -35.07
C GLY A 412 -4.72 -21.09 -35.47
N ASP A 413 -4.35 -21.33 -36.73
CA ASP A 413 -3.06 -21.04 -37.33
C ASP A 413 -2.73 -19.52 -37.45
N ILE A 414 -1.63 -19.24 -38.15
CA ILE A 414 -1.10 -17.89 -38.35
C ILE A 414 -2.16 -16.92 -38.91
N SER A 415 -3.08 -17.39 -39.76
CA SER A 415 -4.14 -16.55 -40.31
C SER A 415 -5.15 -16.10 -39.24
N GLN A 416 -5.42 -16.94 -38.24
CA GLN A 416 -6.25 -16.58 -37.09
C GLN A 416 -5.49 -15.70 -36.10
N GLN A 417 -4.20 -15.96 -35.91
CA GLN A 417 -3.33 -15.10 -35.10
C GLN A 417 -3.21 -13.71 -35.71
N GLU A 418 -3.09 -13.58 -37.04
CA GLU A 418 -3.10 -12.32 -37.75
C GLU A 418 -4.41 -11.54 -37.54
N ARG A 419 -5.56 -12.23 -37.58
CA ARG A 419 -6.87 -11.59 -37.28
C ARG A 419 -6.92 -11.07 -35.86
N SER A 420 -6.45 -11.86 -34.90
CA SER A 420 -6.39 -11.45 -33.49
C SER A 420 -5.45 -10.25 -33.31
N MET A 421 -4.29 -10.28 -33.96
CA MET A 421 -3.33 -9.18 -33.95
C MET A 421 -3.94 -7.90 -34.55
N ASN A 422 -4.62 -8.00 -35.68
CA ASN A 422 -5.25 -6.86 -36.33
C ASN A 422 -6.39 -6.28 -35.48
N ALA A 423 -7.18 -7.12 -34.81
CA ALA A 423 -8.22 -6.66 -33.88
C ALA A 423 -7.62 -5.89 -32.69
N ILE A 424 -6.53 -6.40 -32.08
CA ILE A 424 -5.80 -5.70 -31.03
C ILE A 424 -5.23 -4.38 -31.57
N ASN A 425 -4.59 -4.42 -32.73
CA ASN A 425 -3.98 -3.26 -33.34
C ASN A 425 -5.01 -2.16 -33.63
N MET A 426 -6.18 -2.52 -34.15
CA MET A 426 -7.29 -1.58 -34.42
C MET A 426 -7.77 -0.86 -33.15
N VAL A 427 -7.84 -1.57 -32.03
CA VAL A 427 -8.30 -1.02 -30.75
C VAL A 427 -7.23 -0.16 -30.07
N PHE A 428 -5.98 -0.61 -30.09
CA PHE A 428 -4.93 -0.02 -29.27
C PHE A 428 -4.00 0.96 -29.99
N THR A 429 -3.91 0.92 -31.33
CA THR A 429 -3.08 1.89 -32.10
C THR A 429 -3.45 3.35 -31.83
N PRO A 430 -4.75 3.74 -31.75
CA PRO A 430 -5.12 5.11 -31.43
C PRO A 430 -4.60 5.59 -30.06
N LEU A 431 -4.42 4.66 -29.14
CA LEU A 431 -4.00 4.94 -27.76
C LEU A 431 -2.48 5.05 -27.63
N TYR A 432 -1.75 4.23 -28.39
CA TYR A 432 -0.29 4.20 -28.35
C TYR A 432 0.39 5.05 -29.42
N GLN A 433 -0.38 5.63 -30.35
CA GLN A 433 0.10 6.39 -31.51
C GLN A 433 1.03 5.59 -32.45
N THR A 434 1.27 4.32 -32.15
CA THR A 434 2.07 3.39 -32.96
C THR A 434 1.35 2.04 -33.03
N PRO A 435 1.49 1.30 -34.14
CA PRO A 435 0.93 -0.05 -34.24
C PRO A 435 1.50 -0.97 -33.17
N VAL A 436 0.61 -1.63 -32.41
CA VAL A 436 0.97 -2.50 -31.27
C VAL A 436 1.91 -3.63 -31.67
N TYR A 437 1.76 -4.16 -32.88
CA TYR A 437 2.60 -5.24 -33.38
C TYR A 437 4.08 -4.84 -33.57
N LYS A 438 4.39 -3.54 -33.66
CA LYS A 438 5.79 -3.09 -33.82
C LYS A 438 6.61 -3.28 -32.54
N ASP A 439 6.04 -2.92 -31.38
CA ASP A 439 6.81 -2.80 -30.14
C ASP A 439 6.27 -3.59 -28.95
N ARG A 440 4.98 -3.97 -28.95
CA ARG A 440 4.29 -4.45 -27.76
C ARG A 440 3.65 -5.82 -27.88
N LEU A 441 3.91 -6.52 -28.99
CA LEU A 441 3.27 -7.80 -29.27
C LEU A 441 4.31 -8.87 -29.58
N VAL A 442 4.08 -10.05 -29.02
CA VAL A 442 4.84 -11.29 -29.30
C VAL A 442 3.86 -12.34 -29.80
N LEU A 443 4.22 -13.02 -30.88
CA LEU A 443 3.49 -14.16 -31.43
C LEU A 443 4.25 -15.46 -31.14
N VAL A 444 3.53 -16.48 -30.68
CA VAL A 444 4.05 -17.84 -30.55
C VAL A 444 3.23 -18.75 -31.44
N CYS A 445 3.86 -19.36 -32.41
CA CYS A 445 3.25 -20.22 -33.42
C CYS A 445 3.85 -21.62 -33.35
N ASP A 446 3.03 -22.64 -33.56
CA ASP A 446 3.52 -23.97 -33.86
C ASP A 446 4.27 -23.98 -35.20
N LYS A 447 5.13 -24.95 -35.43
CA LYS A 447 5.81 -25.10 -36.72
C LYS A 447 4.79 -25.32 -37.84
N PRO A 448 4.75 -24.45 -38.87
CA PRO A 448 3.79 -24.61 -39.94
C PRO A 448 4.04 -25.91 -40.73
N GLY A 449 3.02 -26.74 -40.80
CA GLY A 449 3.05 -27.88 -41.70
C GLY A 449 3.03 -27.47 -43.18
N PRO A 450 3.34 -28.37 -44.15
CA PRO A 450 3.51 -28.06 -45.58
C PRO A 450 2.33 -27.27 -46.20
N GLN A 451 1.12 -27.52 -45.74
CA GLN A 451 -0.09 -26.85 -46.22
C GLN A 451 -0.25 -25.43 -45.73
N ARG A 452 0.40 -25.06 -44.63
CA ARG A 452 0.29 -23.72 -43.98
C ARG A 452 1.52 -22.85 -44.20
N GLU A 453 2.57 -23.38 -44.83
CA GLU A 453 3.81 -22.66 -45.07
C GLU A 453 3.62 -21.44 -46.02
N ALA A 454 2.69 -21.54 -46.97
CA ALA A 454 2.33 -20.44 -47.85
C ALA A 454 1.68 -19.26 -47.09
N ASP A 455 0.78 -19.53 -46.16
CA ASP A 455 0.13 -18.52 -45.32
C ASP A 455 1.14 -17.85 -44.38
N PHE A 456 2.07 -18.62 -43.81
CA PHE A 456 3.13 -18.08 -42.96
C PHE A 456 4.08 -17.17 -43.76
N LYS A 457 4.48 -17.54 -45.00
CA LYS A 457 5.27 -16.69 -45.88
C LYS A 457 4.53 -15.39 -46.24
N LYS A 458 3.22 -15.47 -46.48
CA LYS A 458 2.39 -14.30 -46.77
C LYS A 458 2.33 -13.36 -45.55
N PHE A 459 2.13 -13.91 -44.35
CA PHE A 459 2.16 -13.13 -43.11
C PHE A 459 3.49 -12.39 -42.94
N ARG A 460 4.61 -13.08 -43.12
CA ARG A 460 5.95 -12.48 -43.03
C ARG A 460 6.18 -11.36 -44.02
N ALA A 461 5.64 -11.50 -45.24
CA ALA A 461 5.71 -10.46 -46.26
C ALA A 461 4.86 -9.22 -45.90
N CYS A 462 3.74 -9.39 -45.20
CA CYS A 462 2.88 -8.30 -44.75
C CYS A 462 3.46 -7.55 -43.53
N TYR A 463 4.25 -8.22 -42.70
CA TYR A 463 4.78 -7.65 -41.44
C TYR A 463 6.31 -7.84 -41.35
N PRO A 464 7.08 -7.22 -42.23
CA PRO A 464 8.54 -7.39 -42.27
C PRO A 464 9.26 -6.80 -41.04
N GLU A 465 8.60 -5.88 -40.31
CA GLU A 465 9.15 -5.27 -39.10
C GLU A 465 9.15 -6.22 -37.91
N MET A 466 8.28 -7.25 -37.91
CA MET A 466 8.25 -8.25 -36.83
C MET A 466 9.40 -9.23 -36.99
N LYS A 467 10.40 -9.13 -36.12
CA LYS A 467 11.62 -9.94 -36.22
C LYS A 467 11.45 -11.32 -35.56
N ASP A 468 12.13 -12.31 -36.15
CA ASP A 468 12.21 -13.65 -35.56
C ASP A 468 12.95 -13.61 -34.21
N GLU A 469 12.54 -14.42 -33.27
CA GLU A 469 13.07 -14.52 -31.90
C GLU A 469 13.03 -13.22 -31.07
N GLU A 470 12.40 -12.16 -31.60
CA GLU A 470 12.07 -10.96 -30.84
C GLU A 470 10.56 -10.77 -30.70
N GLN A 471 9.80 -11.03 -31.77
CA GLN A 471 8.36 -10.84 -31.81
C GLN A 471 7.61 -12.05 -32.38
N VAL A 472 8.25 -12.84 -33.22
CA VAL A 472 7.67 -14.06 -33.80
C VAL A 472 8.52 -15.26 -33.37
N PHE A 473 7.93 -16.13 -32.59
CA PHE A 473 8.53 -17.35 -32.10
C PHE A 473 7.83 -18.55 -32.75
N VAL A 474 8.56 -19.26 -33.58
CA VAL A 474 8.07 -20.50 -34.21
C VAL A 474 8.64 -21.68 -33.43
N LEU A 475 7.78 -22.54 -32.91
CA LEU A 475 8.18 -23.75 -32.21
C LEU A 475 8.85 -24.74 -33.18
N ASP A 476 9.63 -25.67 -32.64
CA ASP A 476 10.32 -26.69 -33.45
C ASP A 476 9.38 -27.83 -33.85
N THR A 477 8.20 -27.89 -33.25
CA THR A 477 7.19 -28.96 -33.39
C THR A 477 5.88 -28.41 -33.96
N GLU A 478 5.08 -29.30 -34.58
CA GLU A 478 3.80 -28.98 -35.18
C GLU A 478 2.65 -28.81 -34.15
N ALA A 479 2.94 -29.12 -32.87
CA ALA A 479 2.03 -28.91 -31.75
C ALA A 479 2.84 -28.71 -30.46
N ILE A 480 2.37 -27.83 -29.59
CA ILE A 480 3.05 -27.53 -28.31
C ILE A 480 3.18 -28.77 -27.41
N GLU A 481 2.22 -29.71 -27.48
CA GLU A 481 2.24 -30.97 -26.70
C GLU A 481 3.45 -31.87 -27.01
N GLU A 482 4.07 -31.67 -28.16
CA GLU A 482 5.33 -32.34 -28.52
C GLU A 482 6.56 -31.68 -27.88
N SER A 483 6.41 -30.43 -27.42
CA SER A 483 7.46 -29.65 -26.76
C SER A 483 7.39 -29.76 -25.22
N TYR A 484 6.44 -30.52 -24.67
CA TYR A 484 6.34 -30.69 -23.21
C TYR A 484 7.51 -31.53 -22.69
N PRO A 485 7.89 -31.39 -21.42
CA PRO A 485 8.85 -32.28 -20.76
C PRO A 485 8.51 -33.77 -20.95
N SER A 486 9.53 -34.60 -20.93
CA SER A 486 9.46 -36.05 -21.24
C SER A 486 8.31 -36.77 -20.54
N THR A 487 7.96 -36.39 -19.33
CA THR A 487 6.85 -36.94 -18.53
C THR A 487 5.46 -36.76 -19.18
N TRP A 488 5.27 -35.68 -19.93
CA TRP A 488 3.98 -35.34 -20.53
C TRP A 488 4.02 -35.23 -22.05
N LYS A 489 5.19 -35.35 -22.64
CA LYS A 489 5.41 -35.27 -24.08
C LYS A 489 4.53 -36.23 -24.85
N LYS A 490 3.94 -35.74 -25.95
CA LYS A 490 3.13 -36.52 -26.87
C LYS A 490 3.76 -36.48 -28.25
N THR A 491 3.59 -37.55 -29.03
CA THR A 491 3.92 -37.56 -30.45
C THR A 491 2.83 -36.83 -31.24
N PHE A 492 3.19 -36.30 -32.41
CA PHE A 492 2.23 -35.63 -33.30
C PHE A 492 1.00 -36.49 -33.62
N ALA A 493 1.20 -37.78 -33.83
CA ALA A 493 0.13 -38.74 -34.09
C ALA A 493 -0.86 -38.85 -32.92
N GLU A 494 -0.35 -38.92 -31.68
CA GLU A 494 -1.16 -38.93 -30.47
C GLU A 494 -1.92 -37.60 -30.30
N VAL A 495 -1.22 -36.48 -30.51
CA VAL A 495 -1.85 -35.14 -30.41
C VAL A 495 -2.97 -34.99 -31.46
N LYS A 496 -2.78 -35.45 -32.68
CA LYS A 496 -3.77 -35.42 -33.74
C LYS A 496 -5.01 -36.24 -33.42
N ALA A 497 -4.84 -37.37 -32.74
CA ALA A 497 -5.93 -38.25 -32.31
C ALA A 497 -6.65 -37.75 -31.03
N MET A 498 -6.04 -36.83 -30.28
CA MET A 498 -6.53 -36.36 -29.01
C MET A 498 -7.68 -35.36 -29.17
N PRO A 499 -8.81 -35.50 -28.41
CA PRO A 499 -9.88 -34.53 -28.36
C PRO A 499 -9.39 -33.16 -27.84
N ARG A 500 -9.97 -32.07 -28.35
CA ARG A 500 -9.59 -30.69 -27.92
C ARG A 500 -9.64 -30.50 -26.41
N LYS A 501 -10.65 -31.06 -25.74
CA LYS A 501 -10.78 -30.98 -24.28
C LYS A 501 -9.62 -31.62 -23.56
N SER A 502 -9.19 -32.81 -24.00
CA SER A 502 -8.08 -33.55 -23.41
C SER A 502 -6.74 -32.84 -23.61
N LYS A 503 -6.53 -32.12 -24.73
CA LYS A 503 -5.34 -31.27 -24.93
C LYS A 503 -5.28 -30.16 -23.89
N VAL A 504 -6.40 -29.47 -23.66
CA VAL A 504 -6.50 -28.39 -22.66
C VAL A 504 -6.30 -28.91 -21.23
N GLU A 505 -6.83 -30.10 -20.93
CA GLU A 505 -6.64 -30.76 -19.63
C GLU A 505 -5.19 -31.16 -19.42
N LEU A 506 -4.52 -31.72 -20.46
CA LEU A 506 -3.10 -32.02 -20.43
C LEU A 506 -2.27 -30.77 -20.20
N ALA A 507 -2.51 -29.70 -20.94
CA ALA A 507 -1.83 -28.42 -20.79
C ALA A 507 -1.98 -27.84 -19.37
N SER A 508 -3.18 -27.97 -18.79
CA SER A 508 -3.44 -27.58 -17.41
C SER A 508 -2.64 -28.42 -16.42
N THR A 509 -2.62 -29.73 -16.61
CA THR A 509 -1.84 -30.68 -15.78
C THR A 509 -0.35 -30.36 -15.84
N VAL A 510 0.18 -30.10 -17.04
CA VAL A 510 1.58 -29.68 -17.21
C VAL A 510 1.84 -28.37 -16.49
N GLY A 511 1.02 -27.35 -16.69
CA GLY A 511 1.18 -26.04 -16.05
C GLY A 511 1.11 -26.09 -14.52
N ASP A 512 0.33 -27.01 -13.95
CA ASP A 512 0.19 -27.18 -12.51
C ASP A 512 1.36 -28.00 -11.89
N ASN A 513 2.06 -28.85 -12.67
CA ASN A 513 3.05 -29.78 -12.15
C ASN A 513 4.48 -29.57 -12.66
N ILE A 514 4.70 -28.87 -13.77
CA ILE A 514 6.04 -28.58 -14.30
C ILE A 514 6.87 -27.78 -13.28
N SER A 515 8.16 -28.10 -13.13
CA SER A 515 9.06 -27.26 -12.33
C SER A 515 9.52 -26.03 -13.12
N LYS A 516 10.03 -25.02 -12.43
CA LYS A 516 10.57 -23.83 -13.06
C LYS A 516 11.74 -24.17 -13.98
N GLU A 517 12.66 -24.98 -13.48
CA GLU A 517 13.84 -25.44 -14.21
C GLU A 517 13.46 -26.24 -15.46
N GLN A 518 12.47 -27.12 -15.37
CA GLN A 518 11.97 -27.86 -16.53
C GLN A 518 11.34 -26.93 -17.57
N PHE A 519 10.54 -25.96 -17.14
CA PHE A 519 9.94 -25.01 -18.07
C PHE A 519 10.99 -24.18 -18.80
N GLU A 520 12.00 -23.69 -18.10
CA GLU A 520 13.06 -22.85 -18.66
C GLU A 520 14.01 -23.64 -19.57
N SER A 521 14.35 -24.90 -19.22
CA SER A 521 15.33 -25.72 -19.96
C SER A 521 14.73 -26.59 -21.06
N GLU A 522 13.53 -27.15 -20.86
CA GLU A 522 12.93 -28.10 -21.82
C GLU A 522 11.92 -27.40 -22.76
N MET A 523 11.45 -26.16 -22.42
CA MET A 523 10.59 -25.35 -23.29
C MET A 523 11.23 -23.99 -23.64
N PRO A 524 12.49 -23.93 -24.08
CA PRO A 524 13.27 -22.70 -24.13
C PRO A 524 12.67 -21.64 -25.06
N LYS A 525 12.08 -22.01 -26.21
CA LYS A 525 11.46 -21.04 -27.12
C LYS A 525 10.23 -20.38 -26.53
N VAL A 526 9.43 -21.12 -25.78
CA VAL A 526 8.25 -20.58 -25.07
C VAL A 526 8.69 -19.64 -23.95
N PHE A 527 9.73 -20.03 -23.22
CA PHE A 527 10.30 -19.20 -22.16
C PHE A 527 10.94 -17.91 -22.72
N MET A 528 11.72 -18.01 -23.81
CA MET A 528 12.28 -16.83 -24.48
C MET A 528 11.19 -15.87 -24.99
N ALA A 529 10.10 -16.41 -25.52
CA ALA A 529 8.96 -15.57 -25.94
C ALA A 529 8.34 -14.81 -24.75
N LEU A 530 8.21 -15.45 -23.59
CA LEU A 530 7.78 -14.78 -22.36
C LEU A 530 8.76 -13.70 -21.89
N GLN A 531 10.07 -14.00 -21.90
CA GLN A 531 11.09 -13.03 -21.54
C GLN A 531 11.01 -11.78 -22.44
N LYS A 532 10.91 -11.99 -23.77
CA LYS A 532 10.77 -10.90 -24.73
C LYS A 532 9.47 -10.10 -24.53
N ALA A 533 8.38 -10.77 -24.22
CA ALA A 533 7.13 -10.11 -23.91
C ALA A 533 7.25 -9.23 -22.64
N TRP A 534 7.94 -9.68 -21.62
CA TRP A 534 8.20 -8.89 -20.42
C TRP A 534 9.18 -7.75 -20.64
N GLU A 535 10.26 -7.95 -21.41
CA GLU A 535 11.20 -6.88 -21.79
C GLU A 535 10.49 -5.71 -22.49
N LYS A 536 9.50 -6.00 -23.32
CA LYS A 536 8.71 -4.98 -24.02
C LYS A 536 7.80 -4.18 -23.10
N ALA A 537 7.44 -4.70 -21.93
CA ALA A 537 6.60 -4.02 -20.96
C ALA A 537 7.29 -2.85 -20.24
N TYR A 538 8.61 -2.80 -20.27
CA TYR A 538 9.40 -1.77 -19.60
C TYR A 538 9.83 -0.61 -20.54
N ARG A 539 9.42 -0.65 -21.81
CA ARG A 539 9.80 0.37 -22.81
C ARG A 539 8.76 1.49 -22.99
#